data_bddb028b587b3d314f90efa28554f674
#
_entry.id   bddb028b587b3d314f90efa28554f674
#
_cell.length_a   1.000
_cell.length_b   1.000
_cell.length_c   1.000
_cell.angle_alpha   90.00
_cell.angle_beta   90.00
_cell.angle_gamma   90.00
#
_symmetry.space_group_name_H-M   'P 1'
#
loop_
_entity.id
_entity.type
_entity.pdbx_description
1 polymer ?
#
loop_
_entity_poly.entity_id
_entity_poly.type
_entity_poly.pdbx_seq_one_letter_code
_entity_poly.pdbx_strand_id
1 'polypeptide(L)'
;MNDAVITLNGLEKRFPGMDKPAVAPLDCTIHAGYVTGLVGPDGAGKTTLMRMLAGLLKPDSGSATVIGFGPIKNDGALHAVLGYMPQKFGLYEDLTVMENLNLYADLRSVTGEARKQTFARLLEFTSLGRLPDAWRASSPVG
;
A
#
# COMPACT_ATOMS: atom_id res chain seq x y z
N MET A 1 4.05 24.79 -8.77
CA MET A 1 3.56 24.69 -7.39
C MET A 1 3.67 23.23 -6.99
N ASN A 2 4.41 22.93 -5.93
CA ASN A 2 4.50 21.53 -5.44
C ASN A 2 3.25 21.26 -4.62
N ASP A 3 2.27 20.59 -5.21
CA ASP A 3 1.03 20.26 -4.52
C ASP A 3 1.29 19.21 -3.45
N ALA A 4 0.87 19.48 -2.22
CA ALA A 4 0.93 18.52 -1.12
C ALA A 4 0.00 17.36 -1.40
N VAL A 5 0.55 16.15 -1.44
CA VAL A 5 -0.25 14.92 -1.64
C VAL A 5 -0.54 14.21 -0.34
N ILE A 6 0.27 14.43 0.71
CA ILE A 6 -0.02 13.97 2.07
C ILE A 6 0.24 15.12 3.02
N THR A 7 -0.69 15.35 3.94
CA THR A 7 -0.54 16.28 5.06
C THR A 7 -0.97 15.59 6.34
N LEU A 8 -0.11 15.65 7.35
CA LEU A 8 -0.34 15.10 8.69
C LEU A 8 -0.33 16.24 9.69
N ASN A 9 -1.28 16.24 10.62
CA ASN A 9 -1.36 17.23 11.69
C ASN A 9 -1.54 16.50 13.02
N GLY A 10 -0.49 16.43 13.82
CA GLY A 10 -0.45 15.77 15.11
C GLY A 10 -0.88 14.30 15.07
N LEU A 11 -0.63 13.59 13.97
CA LEU A 11 -1.09 12.21 13.79
C LEU A 11 -0.41 11.28 14.79
N GLU A 12 -1.21 10.59 15.62
CA GLU A 12 -0.71 9.73 16.70
C GLU A 12 -1.39 8.37 16.68
N LYS A 13 -0.65 7.34 17.09
CA LYS A 13 -1.17 5.99 17.32
C LYS A 13 -0.55 5.35 18.55
N ARG A 14 -1.40 4.86 19.46
CA ARG A 14 -1.05 4.05 20.63
C ARG A 14 -1.68 2.67 20.51
N PHE A 15 -1.01 1.67 21.00
CA PHE A 15 -1.59 0.35 21.18
C PHE A 15 -1.69 0.02 22.67
N PRO A 16 -2.73 -0.71 23.11
CA PRO A 16 -2.85 -1.14 24.49
C PRO A 16 -1.60 -1.91 24.95
N GLY A 17 -1.17 -1.65 26.19
CA GLY A 17 -0.01 -2.33 26.78
C GLY A 17 1.37 -1.79 26.36
N MET A 18 1.41 -0.72 25.56
CA MET A 18 2.68 -0.05 25.22
C MET A 18 2.87 1.23 26.05
N ASP A 19 4.05 1.39 26.65
CA ASP A 19 4.40 2.60 27.42
C ASP A 19 4.51 3.85 26.54
N LYS A 20 4.91 3.67 25.28
CA LYS A 20 5.09 4.75 24.31
C LYS A 20 4.15 4.59 23.12
N PRO A 21 3.75 5.69 22.47
CA PRO A 21 2.98 5.61 21.23
C PRO A 21 3.81 4.91 20.14
N ALA A 22 3.15 4.09 19.34
CA ALA A 22 3.76 3.47 18.16
C ALA A 22 4.10 4.52 17.08
N VAL A 23 3.29 5.59 17.02
CA VAL A 23 3.58 6.81 16.27
C VAL A 23 3.30 7.97 17.23
N ALA A 24 4.33 8.69 17.62
CA ALA A 24 4.21 9.93 18.40
C ALA A 24 3.55 11.01 17.53
N PRO A 25 2.95 12.06 18.14
CA PRO A 25 2.32 13.14 17.38
C PRO A 25 3.25 13.63 16.26
N LEU A 26 2.80 13.50 15.02
CA LEU A 26 3.60 13.75 13.84
C LEU A 26 2.93 14.76 12.93
N ASP A 27 3.67 15.83 12.62
CA ASP A 27 3.34 16.80 11.59
C ASP A 27 4.27 16.57 10.39
N CYS A 28 3.70 16.45 9.20
CA CYS A 28 4.48 16.21 8.00
C CYS A 28 3.70 16.62 6.75
N THR A 29 4.41 17.11 5.74
CA THR A 29 3.85 17.35 4.40
C THR A 29 4.72 16.66 3.36
N ILE A 30 4.11 15.88 2.48
CA ILE A 30 4.76 15.22 1.35
C ILE A 30 4.17 15.78 0.06
N HIS A 31 5.04 16.14 -0.87
CA HIS A 31 4.68 16.76 -2.13
C HIS A 31 4.69 15.75 -3.29
N ALA A 32 3.88 16.04 -4.32
CA ALA A 32 3.84 15.25 -5.55
C ALA A 32 5.16 15.30 -6.34
N GLY A 33 5.37 14.31 -7.20
CA GLY A 33 6.48 14.27 -8.14
C GLY A 33 7.79 13.70 -7.59
N TYR A 34 7.80 13.21 -6.36
CA TYR A 34 8.97 12.62 -5.72
C TYR A 34 8.71 11.21 -5.20
N VAL A 35 9.77 10.42 -5.12
CA VAL A 35 9.80 9.18 -4.34
C VAL A 35 10.27 9.55 -2.93
N THR A 36 9.40 9.33 -1.95
CA THR A 36 9.70 9.64 -0.54
C THR A 36 10.00 8.36 0.22
N GLY A 37 11.17 8.31 0.88
CA GLY A 37 11.60 7.20 1.72
C GLY A 37 11.27 7.44 3.19
N LEU A 38 10.63 6.46 3.85
CA LEU A 38 10.44 6.43 5.30
C LEU A 38 11.43 5.45 5.92
N VAL A 39 12.47 5.95 6.57
CA VAL A 39 13.57 5.16 7.15
C VAL A 39 13.57 5.24 8.66
N GLY A 40 14.09 4.20 9.29
CA GLY A 40 14.20 4.11 10.75
C GLY A 40 14.35 2.65 11.21
N PRO A 41 14.72 2.41 12.49
CA PRO A 41 14.91 1.07 13.04
C PRO A 41 13.61 0.27 13.07
N ASP A 42 13.72 -1.04 13.33
CA ASP A 42 12.56 -1.89 13.55
C ASP A 42 11.79 -1.43 14.80
N GLY A 43 10.47 -1.50 14.75
CA GLY A 43 9.60 -1.00 15.81
C GLY A 43 9.38 0.53 15.82
N ALA A 44 10.01 1.30 14.93
CA ALA A 44 9.86 2.77 14.88
C ALA A 44 8.47 3.27 14.39
N GLY A 45 7.50 2.39 14.20
CA GLY A 45 6.15 2.77 13.79
C GLY A 45 5.93 2.98 12.28
N LYS A 46 6.93 2.70 11.44
CA LYS A 46 6.84 2.89 9.98
C LYS A 46 5.61 2.21 9.36
N THR A 47 5.43 0.93 9.63
CA THR A 47 4.28 0.15 9.12
C THR A 47 2.96 0.66 9.68
N THR A 48 2.94 1.10 10.94
CA THR A 48 1.77 1.71 11.57
C THR A 48 1.37 2.99 10.85
N LEU A 49 2.34 3.87 10.57
CA LEU A 49 2.11 5.10 9.81
C LEU A 49 1.57 4.79 8.41
N MET A 50 2.22 3.88 7.67
CA MET A 50 1.77 3.50 6.32
C MET A 50 0.33 2.95 6.32
N ARG A 51 -0.05 2.15 7.32
CA ARG A 51 -1.42 1.65 7.46
C ARG A 51 -2.44 2.74 7.76
N MET A 52 -2.07 3.75 8.56
CA MET A 52 -2.93 4.90 8.81
C MET A 52 -3.14 5.73 7.54
N LEU A 53 -2.09 5.97 6.76
CA LEU A 53 -2.16 6.68 5.48
C LEU A 53 -2.98 5.92 4.43
N ALA A 54 -2.91 4.60 4.45
CA ALA A 54 -3.70 3.75 3.57
C ALA A 54 -5.17 3.56 4.02
N GLY A 55 -5.60 4.18 5.13
CA GLY A 55 -6.96 4.01 5.66
C GLY A 55 -7.24 2.64 6.30
N LEU A 56 -6.19 1.84 6.51
CA LEU A 56 -6.29 0.48 7.08
C LEU A 56 -6.20 0.47 8.62
N LEU A 57 -5.87 1.60 9.22
CA LEU A 57 -5.73 1.75 10.66
C LEU A 57 -6.17 3.15 11.09
N LYS A 58 -7.07 3.22 12.06
CA LYS A 58 -7.54 4.49 12.61
C LYS A 58 -6.49 5.08 13.57
N PRO A 59 -6.11 6.36 13.41
CA PRO A 59 -5.32 7.08 14.41
C PRO A 59 -6.13 7.30 15.70
N ASP A 60 -5.43 7.52 16.80
CA ASP A 60 -6.06 7.84 18.08
C ASP A 60 -6.23 9.37 18.25
N SER A 61 -5.31 10.15 17.67
CA SER A 61 -5.43 11.61 17.61
C SER A 61 -4.82 12.16 16.33
N GLY A 62 -5.05 13.46 16.10
CA GLY A 62 -4.61 14.16 14.92
C GLY A 62 -5.42 13.84 13.67
N SER A 63 -4.90 14.24 12.53
CA SER A 63 -5.55 14.04 11.23
C SER A 63 -4.54 13.80 10.12
N ALA A 64 -5.00 13.14 9.06
CA ALA A 64 -4.27 12.96 7.82
C ALA A 64 -5.15 13.32 6.63
N THR A 65 -4.55 13.90 5.60
CA THR A 65 -5.14 14.04 4.27
C THR A 65 -4.19 13.37 3.27
N VAL A 66 -4.72 12.47 2.46
CA VAL A 66 -3.97 11.72 1.44
C VAL A 66 -4.66 11.91 0.09
N ILE A 67 -4.00 12.57 -0.85
CA ILE A 67 -4.54 12.89 -2.20
C ILE A 67 -5.93 13.58 -2.09
N GLY A 68 -6.09 14.50 -1.13
CA GLY A 68 -7.34 15.21 -0.89
C GLY A 68 -8.38 14.45 -0.07
N PHE A 69 -8.15 13.18 0.28
CA PHE A 69 -9.08 12.35 1.05
C PHE A 69 -8.62 12.21 2.51
N GLY A 70 -9.58 12.22 3.44
CA GLY A 70 -9.35 11.78 4.81
C GLY A 70 -9.38 10.26 4.87
N PRO A 71 -8.28 9.56 5.24
CA PRO A 71 -8.18 8.10 5.13
C PRO A 71 -9.28 7.32 5.85
N ILE A 72 -9.84 7.90 6.91
CA ILE A 72 -10.88 7.27 7.72
C ILE A 72 -12.30 7.64 7.27
N LYS A 73 -12.46 8.83 6.69
CA LYS A 73 -13.78 9.33 6.27
C LYS A 73 -14.13 8.98 4.83
N ASN A 74 -13.13 8.77 3.99
CA ASN A 74 -13.27 8.58 2.54
C ASN A 74 -12.47 7.36 2.08
N ASP A 75 -12.47 6.29 2.85
CA ASP A 75 -11.69 5.07 2.60
C ASP A 75 -11.95 4.47 1.21
N GLY A 76 -13.21 4.33 0.80
CA GLY A 76 -13.56 3.81 -0.52
C GLY A 76 -13.03 4.66 -1.67
N ALA A 77 -13.13 6.00 -1.58
CA ALA A 77 -12.62 6.91 -2.59
C ALA A 77 -11.08 6.91 -2.62
N LEU A 78 -10.45 6.88 -1.44
CA LEU A 78 -9.00 6.77 -1.31
C LEU A 78 -8.50 5.46 -1.91
N HIS A 79 -9.13 4.33 -1.58
CA HIS A 79 -8.72 3.02 -2.07
C HIS A 79 -8.89 2.84 -3.58
N ALA A 80 -9.74 3.64 -4.23
CA ALA A 80 -9.87 3.64 -5.68
C ALA A 80 -8.63 4.21 -6.40
N VAL A 81 -7.89 5.13 -5.73
CA VAL A 81 -6.74 5.84 -6.31
C VAL A 81 -5.40 5.48 -5.65
N LEU A 82 -5.43 4.75 -4.54
CA LEU A 82 -4.26 4.35 -3.77
C LEU A 82 -3.88 2.89 -4.04
N GLY A 83 -2.60 2.63 -4.26
CA GLY A 83 -2.01 1.30 -4.18
C GLY A 83 -1.27 1.11 -2.86
N TYR A 84 -1.54 0.02 -2.14
CA TYR A 84 -0.83 -0.37 -0.94
C TYR A 84 -0.24 -1.76 -1.08
N MET A 85 1.07 -1.88 -0.90
CA MET A 85 1.76 -3.17 -0.88
C MET A 85 2.20 -3.48 0.56
N PRO A 86 1.63 -4.48 1.22
CA PRO A 86 2.01 -4.86 2.57
C PRO A 86 3.38 -5.54 2.59
N GLN A 87 4.04 -5.54 3.75
CA GLN A 87 5.33 -6.21 3.95
C GLN A 87 5.25 -7.72 3.77
N LYS A 88 4.14 -8.34 4.21
CA LYS A 88 3.84 -9.74 3.91
C LYS A 88 3.01 -9.79 2.64
N PHE A 89 3.43 -10.59 1.69
CA PHE A 89 2.74 -10.72 0.41
C PHE A 89 1.30 -11.18 0.62
N GLY A 90 0.36 -10.46 0.01
CA GLY A 90 -1.04 -10.84 -0.05
C GLY A 90 -1.33 -11.75 -1.25
N LEU A 91 -0.32 -12.48 -1.76
CA LEU A 91 -0.50 -13.43 -2.84
C LEU A 91 -1.04 -14.75 -2.28
N TYR A 92 -1.92 -15.36 -3.04
CA TYR A 92 -2.42 -16.70 -2.76
C TYR A 92 -1.39 -17.71 -3.26
N GLU A 93 -0.78 -18.44 -2.33
CA GLU A 93 0.32 -19.37 -2.63
C GLU A 93 -0.13 -20.58 -3.45
N ASP A 94 -1.41 -20.92 -3.36
CA ASP A 94 -2.03 -22.00 -4.15
C ASP A 94 -2.34 -21.59 -5.60
N LEU A 95 -2.24 -20.31 -5.92
CA LEU A 95 -2.50 -19.77 -7.25
C LEU A 95 -1.19 -19.50 -8.00
N THR A 96 -1.21 -19.72 -9.30
CA THR A 96 -0.14 -19.31 -10.21
C THR A 96 -0.02 -17.79 -10.25
N VAL A 97 1.08 -17.26 -10.79
CA VAL A 97 1.27 -15.82 -11.03
C VAL A 97 0.11 -15.24 -11.84
N MET A 98 -0.32 -15.92 -12.90
CA MET A 98 -1.41 -15.44 -13.77
C MET A 98 -2.76 -15.48 -13.06
N GLU A 99 -3.03 -16.48 -12.24
CA GLU A 99 -4.26 -16.54 -11.46
C GLU A 99 -4.30 -15.44 -10.40
N ASN A 100 -3.19 -15.17 -9.70
CA ASN A 100 -3.06 -14.03 -8.80
C ASN A 100 -3.30 -12.71 -9.54
N LEU A 101 -2.65 -12.48 -10.69
CA LEU A 101 -2.84 -11.28 -11.50
C LEU A 101 -4.31 -11.12 -11.93
N ASN A 102 -4.96 -12.21 -12.37
CA ASN A 102 -6.37 -12.17 -12.74
C ASN A 102 -7.27 -11.83 -11.55
N LEU A 103 -7.04 -12.45 -10.39
CA LEU A 103 -7.79 -12.17 -9.17
C LEU A 103 -7.70 -10.69 -8.78
N TYR A 104 -6.48 -10.12 -8.75
CA TYR A 104 -6.31 -8.71 -8.42
C TYR A 104 -6.88 -7.78 -9.49
N ALA A 105 -6.83 -8.15 -10.77
CA ALA A 105 -7.47 -7.39 -11.84
C ALA A 105 -9.00 -7.38 -11.67
N ASP A 106 -9.61 -8.50 -11.31
CA ASP A 106 -11.04 -8.59 -11.04
C ASP A 106 -11.45 -7.73 -9.85
N LEU A 107 -10.71 -7.82 -8.73
CA LEU A 107 -10.92 -7.00 -7.54
C LEU A 107 -10.82 -5.49 -7.81
N ARG A 108 -10.03 -5.10 -8.81
CA ARG A 108 -9.85 -3.69 -9.23
C ARG A 108 -10.66 -3.32 -10.46
N SER A 109 -11.54 -4.20 -10.93
CA SER A 109 -12.39 -4.00 -12.13
C SER A 109 -11.56 -3.65 -13.39
N VAL A 110 -10.33 -4.15 -13.47
CA VAL A 110 -9.49 -4.01 -14.66
C VAL A 110 -9.87 -5.10 -15.65
N THR A 111 -10.55 -4.72 -16.73
CA THR A 111 -11.13 -5.67 -17.70
C THR A 111 -10.72 -5.37 -19.14
N GLY A 112 -11.05 -6.26 -20.06
CA GLY A 112 -10.91 -6.04 -21.49
C GLY A 112 -9.48 -5.77 -21.97
N GLU A 113 -9.32 -4.81 -22.87
CA GLU A 113 -8.04 -4.45 -23.47
C GLU A 113 -7.09 -3.81 -22.43
N ALA A 114 -7.60 -3.04 -21.47
CA ALA A 114 -6.80 -2.45 -20.40
C ALA A 114 -6.11 -3.53 -19.55
N ARG A 115 -6.78 -4.67 -19.27
CA ARG A 115 -6.19 -5.82 -18.57
C ARG A 115 -5.02 -6.40 -19.35
N LYS A 116 -5.21 -6.66 -20.65
CA LYS A 116 -4.18 -7.24 -21.52
C LYS A 116 -2.92 -6.37 -21.55
N GLN A 117 -3.09 -5.07 -21.79
CA GLN A 117 -1.99 -4.12 -21.85
C GLN A 117 -1.26 -4.00 -20.51
N THR A 118 -2.00 -3.96 -19.40
CA THR A 118 -1.42 -3.91 -18.06
C THR A 118 -0.60 -5.17 -17.77
N PHE A 119 -1.14 -6.35 -18.06
CA PHE A 119 -0.44 -7.61 -17.85
C PHE A 119 0.82 -7.72 -18.71
N ALA A 120 0.73 -7.39 -20.01
CA ALA A 120 1.88 -7.39 -20.88
C ALA A 120 3.02 -6.51 -20.33
N ARG A 121 2.69 -5.28 -19.91
CA ARG A 121 3.66 -4.35 -19.32
C ARG A 121 4.27 -4.88 -18.02
N LEU A 122 3.44 -5.43 -17.12
CA LEU A 122 3.91 -5.96 -15.82
C LEU A 122 4.82 -7.17 -16.00
N LEU A 123 4.45 -8.10 -16.88
CA LEU A 123 5.23 -9.31 -17.16
C LEU A 123 6.56 -8.96 -17.84
N GLU A 124 6.58 -7.99 -18.75
CA GLU A 124 7.79 -7.47 -19.36
C GLU A 124 8.71 -6.81 -18.33
N PHE A 125 8.17 -5.88 -17.55
CA PHE A 125 8.91 -5.13 -16.50
C PHE A 125 9.55 -6.06 -15.47
N THR A 126 8.84 -7.12 -15.04
CA THR A 126 9.33 -8.08 -14.07
C THR A 126 10.13 -9.23 -14.66
N SER A 127 10.25 -9.32 -16.00
CA SER A 127 10.81 -10.46 -16.72
C SER A 127 10.10 -11.80 -16.45
N LEU A 128 8.94 -11.78 -15.81
CA LEU A 128 8.15 -12.98 -15.50
C LEU A 128 7.53 -13.63 -16.74
N GLY A 129 7.37 -12.90 -17.83
CA GLY A 129 6.88 -13.43 -19.12
C GLY A 129 7.76 -14.50 -19.75
N ARG A 130 8.97 -14.72 -19.23
CA ARG A 130 9.90 -15.77 -19.68
C ARG A 130 9.80 -17.05 -18.85
N LEU A 131 9.05 -17.05 -17.77
CA LEU A 131 8.88 -18.22 -16.89
C LEU A 131 7.77 -19.13 -17.45
N PRO A 132 7.94 -20.46 -17.39
CA PRO A 132 6.89 -21.39 -17.76
C PRO A 132 5.61 -21.14 -16.95
N ASP A 133 4.45 -21.45 -17.54
CA ASP A 133 3.11 -21.28 -16.94
C ASP A 133 2.90 -22.01 -15.58
N ALA A 134 3.89 -22.80 -15.16
CA ALA A 134 3.84 -23.66 -13.98
C ALA A 134 4.45 -23.05 -12.71
N TRP A 135 4.80 -21.76 -12.67
CA TRP A 135 5.27 -21.16 -11.42
C TRP A 135 4.09 -20.90 -10.48
N ARG A 136 3.82 -21.90 -9.67
CA ARG A 136 3.02 -21.73 -8.46
C ARG A 136 3.81 -20.88 -7.49
N ALA A 137 3.14 -19.97 -6.79
CA ALA A 137 3.74 -19.14 -5.75
C ALA A 137 4.21 -19.99 -4.52
N SER A 138 4.45 -21.26 -4.70
CA SER A 138 4.90 -22.19 -3.68
C SER A 138 6.42 -22.34 -3.75
N SER A 139 7.13 -21.37 -3.20
CA SER A 139 8.43 -21.67 -2.61
C SER A 139 8.37 -21.20 -1.16
N PRO A 140 8.37 -22.10 -0.19
CA PRO A 140 8.64 -21.69 1.18
C PRO A 140 10.05 -21.13 1.20
N VAL A 141 10.17 -19.86 1.49
CA VAL A 141 11.44 -19.30 1.93
C VAL A 141 11.66 -19.87 3.30
N GLY A 142 12.59 -20.86 3.36
CA GLY A 142 13.08 -21.41 4.61
C GLY A 142 13.85 -20.37 5.42
#